data_330d059284aff5119fb75e3624bc4dd1
#
_entry.id   330d059284aff5119fb75e3624bc4dd1
#
_cell.length_a   1.000
_cell.length_b   1.000
_cell.length_c   1.000
_cell.angle_alpha   90.00
_cell.angle_beta   90.00
_cell.angle_gamma   90.00
#
_symmetry.space_group_name_H-M   'P 1'
#
loop_
_entity.id
_entity.type
_entity.pdbx_description
1 polymer ?
#
loop_
_entity_poly.entity_id
_entity_poly.type
_entity_poly.pdbx_seq_one_letter_code
_entity_poly.pdbx_strand_id
1 'polypeptide(L)'
;MKKYLLFGVMTASIFLVNSCAVNPVTGKKQIVLMSEAQEIAMGKEADPQIIAQYGLYQDPGLQAFITQKGKAMAAISHRPNLAYEFKIVDSDVLNAFAVPGGYVYFTRGIMAHFNNEAEFAGVLGHEIGHITARHTVSQQTKAILSQVGLIGSMILVPQLGQFADPLSQGLGILFLKFGRDAERQSDDLGVEYSSKIGYDAQEMAGFFNTLERKSSGSGSSELPDFLSTHPNPGDRNIAVNNLSVEWKKKLNLTNPQVNRDSYLRKIEGLIYGEDPKQGYKENNVFYHPELKFQFPIPANWNYENTPQRVNMAPKDGKALMMMTLAQGSSLQEAANSVVQQNNLQVLESSQVNVNGLNAIAMIADVKPQQQQQQQQQQSASVRTMIYLIQHNTNIYLILGASSMNDFNNYSQYFSQTMKNFRTLTDPQKLNKLPERVRIKTVRQPGTLQQALVSNKVLNNRLEEMAILNGMNLTDRVTQGSLIKVIEP
;
A
#
# COMPACT_ATOMS: atom_id res chain seq x y z
N MET A 1 2.23 11.20 53.12
CA MET A 1 2.62 10.30 52.03
C MET A 1 1.66 9.17 51.74
N LYS A 2 1.16 8.41 52.72
CA LYS A 2 0.18 7.29 52.51
C LYS A 2 -1.16 7.69 51.87
N LYS A 3 -1.69 8.91 52.13
CA LYS A 3 -2.97 9.39 51.56
C LYS A 3 -2.87 9.72 50.06
N TYR A 4 -1.72 10.18 49.57
CA TYR A 4 -1.52 10.47 48.11
C TYR A 4 -1.29 9.21 47.31
N LEU A 5 -0.71 8.16 47.94
CA LEU A 5 -0.55 6.86 47.29
C LEU A 5 -1.88 6.15 47.02
N LEU A 6 -2.82 6.26 48.00
CA LEU A 6 -4.18 5.69 47.85
C LEU A 6 -5.00 6.42 46.78
N PHE A 7 -4.83 7.74 46.65
CA PHE A 7 -5.53 8.54 45.63
C PHE A 7 -5.01 8.24 44.23
N GLY A 8 -3.67 8.05 44.08
CA GLY A 8 -3.05 7.64 42.82
C GLY A 8 -3.44 6.26 42.36
N VAL A 9 -3.58 5.29 43.26
CA VAL A 9 -4.04 3.93 42.95
C VAL A 9 -5.55 3.90 42.62
N MET A 10 -6.36 4.73 43.28
CA MET A 10 -7.80 4.80 43.04
C MET A 10 -8.12 5.49 41.69
N THR A 11 -7.36 6.53 41.27
CA THR A 11 -7.48 7.14 39.96
C THR A 11 -6.97 6.23 38.83
N ALA A 12 -5.88 5.51 39.04
CA ALA A 12 -5.39 4.51 38.06
C ALA A 12 -6.37 3.36 37.87
N SER A 13 -7.06 2.92 38.97
CA SER A 13 -8.09 1.87 38.90
C SER A 13 -9.35 2.32 38.15
N ILE A 14 -9.73 3.59 38.20
CA ILE A 14 -10.89 4.13 37.46
C ILE A 14 -10.60 4.19 35.94
N PHE A 15 -9.36 4.46 35.53
CA PHE A 15 -8.95 4.41 34.10
C PHE A 15 -8.94 2.98 33.55
N LEU A 16 -8.61 1.97 34.35
CA LEU A 16 -8.56 0.58 33.91
C LEU A 16 -9.94 -0.05 33.70
N VAL A 17 -11.00 0.45 34.39
CA VAL A 17 -12.35 -0.12 34.29
C VAL A 17 -13.05 0.28 32.97
N ASN A 18 -12.66 1.39 32.37
CA ASN A 18 -13.24 1.85 31.08
C ASN A 18 -12.53 1.31 29.83
N SER A 19 -11.43 0.54 29.99
CA SER A 19 -10.62 0.04 28.86
C SER A 19 -10.96 -1.39 28.41
N CYS A 20 -11.97 -2.03 29.00
CA CYS A 20 -12.43 -3.36 28.60
C CYS A 20 -13.62 -3.25 27.65
N ALA A 21 -13.41 -3.55 26.36
CA ALA A 21 -14.49 -3.75 25.40
C ALA A 21 -14.72 -5.25 25.18
N VAL A 22 -15.96 -5.61 24.82
CA VAL A 22 -16.27 -6.96 24.37
C VAL A 22 -15.91 -7.08 22.89
N ASN A 23 -15.16 -8.10 22.52
CA ASN A 23 -14.91 -8.42 21.13
C ASN A 23 -16.22 -8.86 20.48
N PRO A 24 -16.70 -8.18 19.43
CA PRO A 24 -18.01 -8.47 18.82
C PRO A 24 -18.13 -9.88 18.23
N VAL A 25 -17.00 -10.50 17.86
CA VAL A 25 -16.95 -11.83 17.26
C VAL A 25 -16.93 -12.93 18.32
N THR A 26 -16.07 -12.79 19.34
CA THR A 26 -15.83 -13.86 20.32
C THR A 26 -16.65 -13.71 21.59
N GLY A 27 -17.26 -12.55 21.84
CA GLY A 27 -17.93 -12.21 23.09
C GLY A 27 -16.97 -12.07 24.30
N LYS A 28 -15.67 -12.25 24.12
CA LYS A 28 -14.67 -12.16 25.18
C LYS A 28 -14.28 -10.70 25.46
N LYS A 29 -13.97 -10.42 26.71
CA LYS A 29 -13.40 -9.11 27.09
C LYS A 29 -12.00 -8.96 26.51
N GLN A 30 -11.70 -7.83 25.89
CA GLN A 30 -10.38 -7.45 25.40
C GLN A 30 -10.03 -6.06 25.92
N ILE A 31 -8.74 -5.83 26.14
CA ILE A 31 -8.25 -4.51 26.53
C ILE A 31 -8.10 -3.71 25.25
N VAL A 32 -8.89 -2.64 25.12
CA VAL A 32 -8.80 -1.65 24.05
C VAL A 32 -8.87 -0.25 24.63
N LEU A 33 -7.90 0.59 24.28
CA LEU A 33 -7.82 1.97 24.77
C LEU A 33 -8.67 2.95 23.95
N MET A 34 -9.37 2.46 22.93
CA MET A 34 -10.13 3.26 21.98
C MET A 34 -11.61 2.88 22.00
N SER A 35 -12.48 3.87 22.16
CA SER A 35 -13.92 3.71 22.01
C SER A 35 -14.32 3.49 20.54
N GLU A 36 -15.55 3.02 20.28
CA GLU A 36 -16.06 2.87 18.91
C GLU A 36 -16.15 4.24 18.18
N ALA A 37 -16.56 5.30 18.89
CA ALA A 37 -16.60 6.63 18.32
C ALA A 37 -15.21 7.14 17.89
N GLN A 38 -14.17 6.87 18.68
CA GLN A 38 -12.79 7.20 18.33
C GLN A 38 -12.29 6.35 17.16
N GLU A 39 -12.66 5.07 17.09
CA GLU A 39 -12.36 4.18 15.99
C GLU A 39 -12.95 4.70 14.67
N ILE A 40 -14.22 5.13 14.68
CA ILE A 40 -14.89 5.73 13.51
C ILE A 40 -14.23 7.05 13.11
N ALA A 41 -13.90 7.91 14.08
CA ALA A 41 -13.23 9.17 13.81
C ALA A 41 -11.85 8.97 13.15
N MET A 42 -11.08 8.00 13.64
CA MET A 42 -9.77 7.63 13.07
C MET A 42 -9.89 7.20 11.61
N GLY A 43 -10.83 6.32 11.27
CA GLY A 43 -11.03 5.90 9.89
C GLY A 43 -11.43 7.06 8.97
N LYS A 44 -12.32 7.93 9.46
CA LYS A 44 -12.74 9.14 8.73
C LYS A 44 -11.58 10.11 8.47
N GLU A 45 -10.63 10.20 9.40
CA GLU A 45 -9.43 11.05 9.25
C GLU A 45 -8.40 10.41 8.32
N ALA A 46 -8.25 9.08 8.37
CA ALA A 46 -7.31 8.35 7.53
C ALA A 46 -7.76 8.28 6.05
N ASP A 47 -9.05 8.22 5.77
CA ASP A 47 -9.59 8.06 4.41
C ASP A 47 -9.07 9.09 3.40
N PRO A 48 -9.16 10.42 3.63
CA PRO A 48 -8.62 11.40 2.69
C PRO A 48 -7.10 11.28 2.52
N GLN A 49 -6.37 10.86 3.54
CA GLN A 49 -4.92 10.65 3.46
C GLN A 49 -4.58 9.44 2.59
N ILE A 50 -5.34 8.34 2.72
CA ILE A 50 -5.19 7.15 1.88
C ILE A 50 -5.49 7.49 0.42
N ILE A 51 -6.57 8.24 0.16
CA ILE A 51 -6.91 8.69 -1.19
C ILE A 51 -5.82 9.61 -1.75
N ALA A 52 -5.24 10.48 -0.93
CA ALA A 52 -4.13 11.34 -1.35
C ALA A 52 -2.87 10.54 -1.68
N GLN A 53 -2.57 9.48 -0.91
CA GLN A 53 -1.39 8.64 -1.09
C GLN A 53 -1.48 7.74 -2.34
N TYR A 54 -2.64 7.12 -2.58
CA TYR A 54 -2.79 6.11 -3.63
C TYR A 54 -3.57 6.58 -4.86
N GLY A 55 -4.40 7.62 -4.73
CA GLY A 55 -5.42 7.96 -5.72
C GLY A 55 -6.60 6.99 -5.70
N LEU A 56 -7.74 7.42 -6.25
CA LEU A 56 -8.87 6.52 -6.52
C LEU A 56 -8.77 5.98 -7.95
N TYR A 57 -8.90 4.66 -8.12
CA TYR A 57 -9.01 4.07 -9.44
C TYR A 57 -10.35 4.41 -10.10
N GLN A 58 -10.29 5.02 -11.28
CA GLN A 58 -11.47 5.58 -11.97
C GLN A 58 -12.15 4.53 -12.86
N ASP A 59 -12.85 3.60 -12.22
CA ASP A 59 -13.72 2.60 -12.87
C ASP A 59 -15.05 2.49 -12.12
N PRO A 60 -16.10 3.20 -12.57
CA PRO A 60 -17.40 3.20 -11.90
C PRO A 60 -18.05 1.81 -11.82
N GLY A 61 -17.83 0.95 -12.84
CA GLY A 61 -18.39 -0.40 -12.88
C GLY A 61 -17.76 -1.31 -11.82
N LEU A 62 -16.44 -1.29 -11.74
CA LEU A 62 -15.69 -2.07 -10.76
C LEU A 62 -15.91 -1.52 -9.34
N GLN A 63 -15.97 -0.19 -9.18
CA GLN A 63 -16.30 0.44 -7.90
C GLN A 63 -17.72 0.06 -7.41
N ALA A 64 -18.72 0.06 -8.29
CA ALA A 64 -20.07 -0.37 -7.95
C ALA A 64 -20.12 -1.84 -7.53
N PHE A 65 -19.35 -2.70 -8.23
CA PHE A 65 -19.24 -4.11 -7.90
C PHE A 65 -18.70 -4.35 -6.48
N ILE A 66 -17.56 -3.75 -6.10
CA ILE A 66 -17.00 -3.95 -4.76
C ILE A 66 -17.91 -3.38 -3.67
N THR A 67 -18.56 -2.24 -3.95
CA THR A 67 -19.50 -1.61 -3.03
C THR A 67 -20.72 -2.49 -2.79
N GLN A 68 -21.30 -3.06 -3.85
CA GLN A 68 -22.45 -3.96 -3.75
C GLN A 68 -22.12 -5.21 -2.90
N LYS A 69 -21.00 -5.87 -3.23
CA LYS A 69 -20.58 -7.09 -2.52
C LYS A 69 -20.20 -6.79 -1.07
N GLY A 70 -19.46 -5.69 -0.86
CA GLY A 70 -19.06 -5.24 0.47
C GLY A 70 -20.25 -4.93 1.37
N LYS A 71 -21.25 -4.19 0.88
CA LYS A 71 -22.47 -3.90 1.66
C LYS A 71 -23.27 -5.15 1.97
N ALA A 72 -23.40 -6.08 1.02
CA ALA A 72 -24.09 -7.35 1.25
C ALA A 72 -23.40 -8.17 2.35
N MET A 73 -22.07 -8.21 2.35
CA MET A 73 -21.29 -8.93 3.35
C MET A 73 -21.29 -8.21 4.71
N ALA A 74 -21.14 -6.90 4.72
CA ALA A 74 -21.20 -6.08 5.94
C ALA A 74 -22.51 -6.24 6.68
N ALA A 75 -23.63 -6.32 5.96
CA ALA A 75 -24.97 -6.50 6.54
C ALA A 75 -25.15 -7.80 7.34
N ILE A 76 -24.38 -8.85 7.02
CA ILE A 76 -24.42 -10.14 7.74
C ILE A 76 -23.22 -10.35 8.67
N SER A 77 -22.36 -9.36 8.79
CA SER A 77 -21.17 -9.39 9.64
C SER A 77 -21.50 -9.22 11.13
N HIS A 78 -20.51 -9.39 11.99
CA HIS A 78 -20.68 -9.18 13.44
C HIS A 78 -20.79 -7.71 13.86
N ARG A 79 -20.63 -6.74 12.93
CA ARG A 79 -20.84 -5.30 13.18
C ARG A 79 -21.62 -4.65 12.03
N PRO A 80 -22.88 -5.05 11.76
CA PRO A 80 -23.66 -4.61 10.60
C PRO A 80 -24.04 -3.12 10.62
N ASN A 81 -23.96 -2.48 11.79
CA ASN A 81 -24.39 -1.09 11.98
C ASN A 81 -23.28 -0.05 11.69
N LEU A 82 -22.04 -0.48 11.38
CA LEU A 82 -21.00 0.45 10.93
C LEU A 82 -21.32 0.99 9.54
N ALA A 83 -20.92 2.23 9.29
CA ALA A 83 -20.98 2.85 7.97
C ALA A 83 -19.80 2.36 7.12
N TYR A 84 -19.95 1.16 6.51
CA TYR A 84 -18.90 0.60 5.67
C TYR A 84 -18.75 1.34 4.36
N GLU A 85 -17.49 1.65 4.00
CA GLU A 85 -17.08 2.18 2.70
C GLU A 85 -16.05 1.25 2.05
N PHE A 86 -16.20 1.05 0.74
CA PHE A 86 -15.36 0.18 -0.07
C PHE A 86 -14.77 0.98 -1.22
N LYS A 87 -13.45 0.99 -1.38
CA LYS A 87 -12.77 1.82 -2.40
C LYS A 87 -11.71 1.02 -3.14
N ILE A 88 -11.56 1.31 -4.44
CA ILE A 88 -10.43 0.83 -5.23
C ILE A 88 -9.43 1.97 -5.33
N VAL A 89 -8.20 1.72 -4.89
CA VAL A 89 -7.11 2.67 -4.99
C VAL A 89 -6.23 2.35 -6.20
N ASP A 90 -5.69 3.42 -6.83
CA ASP A 90 -4.90 3.33 -8.05
C ASP A 90 -3.43 3.03 -7.76
N SER A 91 -3.21 1.81 -7.29
CA SER A 91 -1.88 1.26 -7.01
C SER A 91 -1.75 -0.12 -7.65
N ASP A 92 -0.61 -0.40 -8.25
CA ASP A 92 -0.27 -1.70 -8.83
C ASP A 92 0.22 -2.72 -7.79
N VAL A 93 0.48 -2.26 -6.59
CA VAL A 93 0.84 -3.09 -5.44
C VAL A 93 -0.25 -4.14 -5.19
N LEU A 94 0.14 -5.37 -4.89
CA LEU A 94 -0.79 -6.47 -4.62
C LEU A 94 -1.21 -6.40 -3.15
N ASN A 95 -2.26 -5.62 -2.84
CA ASN A 95 -2.73 -5.41 -1.47
C ASN A 95 -4.24 -5.16 -1.36
N ALA A 96 -4.81 -5.55 -0.22
CA ALA A 96 -6.09 -5.10 0.30
C ALA A 96 -5.88 -4.79 1.79
N PHE A 97 -6.61 -3.85 2.32
CA PHE A 97 -6.48 -3.49 3.73
C PHE A 97 -7.74 -2.83 4.27
N ALA A 98 -7.95 -3.00 5.56
CA ALA A 98 -9.03 -2.37 6.31
C ALA A 98 -8.48 -1.39 7.34
N VAL A 99 -9.12 -0.23 7.46
CA VAL A 99 -8.86 0.69 8.55
C VAL A 99 -10.05 0.77 9.50
N PRO A 100 -9.85 1.15 10.76
CA PRO A 100 -10.90 1.27 11.74
C PRO A 100 -12.09 2.10 11.24
N GLY A 101 -13.28 1.83 11.74
CA GLY A 101 -14.48 2.61 11.41
C GLY A 101 -15.25 2.14 10.17
N GLY A 102 -14.80 1.07 9.48
CA GLY A 102 -15.57 0.46 8.40
C GLY A 102 -15.02 0.70 6.99
N TYR A 103 -13.82 1.21 6.83
CA TYR A 103 -13.22 1.48 5.52
C TYR A 103 -12.39 0.30 5.03
N VAL A 104 -12.68 -0.16 3.81
CA VAL A 104 -11.99 -1.28 3.14
C VAL A 104 -11.48 -0.84 1.78
N TYR A 105 -10.21 -1.11 1.52
CA TYR A 105 -9.54 -0.72 0.28
C TYR A 105 -8.99 -1.93 -0.44
N PHE A 106 -9.15 -1.92 -1.77
CA PHE A 106 -8.50 -2.84 -2.68
C PHE A 106 -7.61 -2.05 -3.62
N THR A 107 -6.39 -2.47 -3.83
CA THR A 107 -5.58 -1.93 -4.92
C THR A 107 -6.03 -2.51 -6.25
N ARG A 108 -5.83 -1.77 -7.37
CA ARG A 108 -6.07 -2.37 -8.68
C ARG A 108 -5.15 -3.56 -8.97
N GLY A 109 -3.97 -3.58 -8.32
CA GLY A 109 -3.03 -4.70 -8.42
C GLY A 109 -3.61 -6.01 -7.91
N ILE A 110 -4.23 -6.02 -6.71
CA ILE A 110 -4.85 -7.25 -6.19
C ILE A 110 -6.08 -7.64 -7.01
N MET A 111 -6.88 -6.64 -7.48
CA MET A 111 -8.05 -6.90 -8.33
C MET A 111 -7.66 -7.61 -9.64
N ALA A 112 -6.50 -7.28 -10.23
CA ALA A 112 -5.99 -7.96 -11.42
C ALA A 112 -5.64 -9.44 -11.17
N HIS A 113 -5.24 -9.78 -9.95
CA HIS A 113 -4.78 -11.12 -9.59
C HIS A 113 -5.90 -12.09 -9.19
N PHE A 114 -7.06 -11.60 -8.74
CA PHE A 114 -8.20 -12.48 -8.54
C PHE A 114 -8.65 -13.13 -9.86
N ASN A 115 -9.06 -14.40 -9.79
CA ASN A 115 -9.49 -15.18 -10.92
C ASN A 115 -11.00 -15.40 -10.98
N ASN A 116 -11.70 -15.08 -9.89
CA ASN A 116 -13.15 -15.20 -9.81
C ASN A 116 -13.72 -14.33 -8.66
N GLU A 117 -15.07 -14.20 -8.62
CA GLU A 117 -15.73 -13.42 -7.56
C GLU A 117 -15.58 -14.06 -6.18
N ALA A 118 -15.39 -15.37 -6.07
CA ALA A 118 -15.28 -16.06 -4.79
C ALA A 118 -13.91 -15.81 -4.12
N GLU A 119 -12.81 -15.74 -4.90
CA GLU A 119 -11.50 -15.30 -4.38
C GLU A 119 -11.59 -13.88 -3.81
N PHE A 120 -12.18 -12.95 -4.57
CA PHE A 120 -12.45 -11.59 -4.10
C PHE A 120 -13.31 -11.58 -2.83
N ALA A 121 -14.40 -12.36 -2.79
CA ALA A 121 -15.30 -12.42 -1.64
C ALA A 121 -14.61 -12.98 -0.39
N GLY A 122 -13.71 -13.94 -0.54
CA GLY A 122 -12.90 -14.48 0.56
C GLY A 122 -12.01 -13.40 1.19
N VAL A 123 -11.25 -12.66 0.37
CA VAL A 123 -10.39 -11.57 0.83
C VAL A 123 -11.21 -10.41 1.40
N LEU A 124 -12.33 -10.05 0.77
CA LEU A 124 -13.25 -9.03 1.29
C LEU A 124 -13.77 -9.40 2.68
N GLY A 125 -14.13 -10.66 2.87
CA GLY A 125 -14.57 -11.16 4.17
C GLY A 125 -13.47 -11.14 5.23
N HIS A 126 -12.24 -11.42 4.84
CA HIS A 126 -11.05 -11.31 5.68
C HIS A 126 -10.84 -9.86 6.15
N GLU A 127 -10.93 -8.88 5.25
CA GLU A 127 -10.78 -7.46 5.59
C GLU A 127 -11.92 -6.97 6.51
N ILE A 128 -13.18 -7.35 6.21
CA ILE A 128 -14.31 -7.08 7.11
C ILE A 128 -14.09 -7.79 8.45
N GLY A 129 -13.47 -8.97 8.46
CA GLY A 129 -13.08 -9.71 9.67
C GLY A 129 -12.17 -8.90 10.57
N HIS A 130 -11.15 -8.23 10.03
CA HIS A 130 -10.28 -7.35 10.81
C HIS A 130 -11.03 -6.20 11.47
N ILE A 131 -12.01 -5.62 10.77
CA ILE A 131 -12.88 -4.56 11.34
C ILE A 131 -13.77 -5.10 12.43
N THR A 132 -14.45 -6.22 12.17
CA THR A 132 -15.45 -6.78 13.10
C THR A 132 -14.81 -7.31 14.38
N ALA A 133 -13.62 -7.92 14.30
CA ALA A 133 -12.84 -8.36 15.45
C ALA A 133 -12.03 -7.23 16.11
N ARG A 134 -12.03 -6.02 15.54
CA ARG A 134 -11.29 -4.84 16.02
C ARG A 134 -9.78 -5.07 16.14
N HIS A 135 -9.19 -5.79 15.18
CA HIS A 135 -7.78 -6.19 15.23
C HIS A 135 -6.83 -4.99 15.24
N THR A 136 -7.05 -3.97 14.40
CA THR A 136 -6.23 -2.75 14.32
C THR A 136 -6.23 -2.01 15.66
N VAL A 137 -7.41 -1.85 16.29
CA VAL A 137 -7.54 -1.18 17.59
C VAL A 137 -6.82 -1.95 18.69
N SER A 138 -6.93 -3.28 18.68
CA SER A 138 -6.22 -4.16 19.61
C SER A 138 -4.71 -4.08 19.43
N GLN A 139 -4.24 -4.05 18.19
CA GLN A 139 -2.80 -3.96 17.86
C GLN A 139 -2.21 -2.61 18.27
N GLN A 140 -2.90 -1.50 18.02
CA GLN A 140 -2.49 -0.19 18.51
C GLN A 140 -2.44 -0.13 20.03
N THR A 141 -3.44 -0.70 20.71
CA THR A 141 -3.44 -0.78 22.17
C THR A 141 -2.21 -1.52 22.68
N LYS A 142 -1.86 -2.67 22.08
CA LYS A 142 -0.65 -3.42 22.42
C LYS A 142 0.62 -2.61 22.17
N ALA A 143 0.70 -1.90 21.03
CA ALA A 143 1.84 -1.05 20.69
C ALA A 143 2.02 0.09 21.71
N ILE A 144 0.95 0.77 22.11
CA ILE A 144 0.98 1.82 23.14
C ILE A 144 1.44 1.23 24.49
N LEU A 145 0.90 0.09 24.90
CA LEU A 145 1.23 -0.54 26.19
C LEU A 145 2.67 -1.09 26.21
N SER A 146 3.20 -1.53 25.09
CA SER A 146 4.56 -2.07 24.98
C SER A 146 5.64 -1.00 24.84
N GLN A 147 5.29 0.29 24.71
CA GLN A 147 6.19 1.41 24.40
C GLN A 147 7.06 1.16 23.15
N VAL A 148 6.67 0.23 22.31
CA VAL A 148 7.32 0.03 21.01
C VAL A 148 6.84 1.14 20.10
N GLY A 149 7.65 2.18 19.97
CA GLY A 149 7.41 3.24 19.00
C GLY A 149 7.31 2.62 17.59
N LEU A 150 6.14 2.69 16.98
CA LEU A 150 5.89 2.32 15.59
C LEU A 150 6.52 3.37 14.65
N ILE A 151 7.84 3.53 14.71
CA ILE A 151 8.57 4.32 13.72
C ILE A 151 9.35 3.35 12.86
N GLY A 152 8.87 3.23 11.66
CA GLY A 152 9.50 2.79 10.42
C GLY A 152 10.78 1.97 10.50
N SER A 153 10.64 0.66 10.33
CA SER A 153 11.75 -0.28 10.15
C SER A 153 12.55 -0.07 8.84
N MET A 154 12.26 0.97 8.04
CA MET A 154 12.96 1.26 6.79
C MET A 154 14.00 2.39 6.89
N ILE A 155 13.96 3.23 7.91
CA ILE A 155 14.90 4.35 8.03
C ILE A 155 15.77 4.13 9.27
N LEU A 156 17.04 3.78 9.07
CA LEU A 156 18.01 3.60 10.15
C LEU A 156 18.40 4.91 10.84
N VAL A 157 18.06 6.05 10.23
CA VAL A 157 18.26 7.39 10.78
C VAL A 157 16.89 8.00 11.10
N PRO A 158 16.42 7.95 12.36
CA PRO A 158 15.07 8.41 12.75
C PRO A 158 14.73 9.84 12.32
N GLN A 159 15.75 10.72 12.25
CA GLN A 159 15.58 12.12 11.85
C GLN A 159 15.22 12.29 10.37
N LEU A 160 15.48 11.30 9.52
CA LEU A 160 15.02 11.33 8.14
C LEU A 160 13.49 11.14 8.04
N GLY A 161 12.87 10.60 9.08
CA GLY A 161 11.41 10.42 9.15
C GLY A 161 10.62 11.73 9.03
N GLN A 162 11.21 12.89 9.39
CA GLN A 162 10.55 14.19 9.19
C GLN A 162 10.37 14.56 7.71
N PHE A 163 11.20 14.00 6.82
CA PHE A 163 11.07 14.16 5.37
C PHE A 163 10.21 13.08 4.72
N ALA A 164 9.99 11.99 5.45
CA ALA A 164 9.11 10.90 5.03
C ALA A 164 7.66 11.18 5.42
N ASP A 165 7.12 12.34 5.08
CA ASP A 165 5.74 12.79 5.19
C ASP A 165 5.11 12.94 6.60
N PRO A 166 4.60 14.13 6.95
CA PRO A 166 3.65 14.30 8.05
C PRO A 166 2.38 13.43 7.92
N LEU A 167 1.95 13.11 6.68
CA LEU A 167 0.86 12.19 6.39
C LEU A 167 1.17 10.75 6.83
N SER A 168 2.43 10.33 6.82
CA SER A 168 2.82 8.97 7.22
C SER A 168 2.53 8.65 8.70
N GLN A 169 2.39 9.65 9.56
CA GLN A 169 2.02 9.42 10.97
C GLN A 169 0.57 8.91 11.10
N GLY A 170 -0.36 9.41 10.28
CA GLY A 170 -1.73 8.91 10.20
C GLY A 170 -1.85 7.57 9.45
N LEU A 171 -0.98 7.33 8.47
CA LEU A 171 -0.96 6.12 7.66
C LEU A 171 -0.19 4.95 8.31
N GLY A 172 0.48 5.16 9.43
CA GLY A 172 1.18 4.08 10.16
C GLY A 172 0.30 2.88 10.50
N ILE A 173 -1.01 3.06 10.53
CA ILE A 173 -1.99 1.96 10.71
C ILE A 173 -2.02 0.98 9.54
N LEU A 174 -1.65 1.40 8.32
CA LEU A 174 -1.64 0.55 7.12
C LEU A 174 -0.49 -0.45 7.12
N PHE A 175 0.57 -0.18 7.89
CA PHE A 175 1.77 -1.02 7.99
C PHE A 175 1.77 -1.89 9.25
N LEU A 176 0.65 -1.96 9.98
CA LEU A 176 0.53 -2.83 11.14
C LEU A 176 0.55 -4.29 10.68
N LYS A 177 1.52 -5.04 11.18
CA LYS A 177 1.54 -6.50 11.01
C LYS A 177 0.61 -7.13 12.04
N PHE A 178 -0.34 -7.91 11.56
CA PHE A 178 -1.21 -8.66 12.43
C PHE A 178 -0.50 -9.93 12.94
N GLY A 179 -0.82 -10.32 14.17
CA GLY A 179 -0.33 -11.59 14.73
C GLY A 179 -1.11 -12.78 14.17
N ARG A 180 -0.52 -13.98 14.23
CA ARG A 180 -1.11 -15.22 13.67
C ARG A 180 -2.55 -15.49 14.12
N ASP A 181 -2.89 -15.17 15.36
CA ASP A 181 -4.25 -15.39 15.88
C ASP A 181 -5.26 -14.43 15.25
N ALA A 182 -4.86 -13.18 14.99
CA ALA A 182 -5.70 -12.21 14.29
C ALA A 182 -5.92 -12.62 12.83
N GLU A 183 -4.87 -13.11 12.16
CA GLU A 183 -4.95 -13.63 10.80
C GLU A 183 -5.90 -14.84 10.70
N ARG A 184 -5.73 -15.84 11.60
CA ARG A 184 -6.62 -17.00 11.64
C ARG A 184 -8.07 -16.58 11.87
N GLN A 185 -8.32 -15.68 12.82
CA GLN A 185 -9.66 -15.19 13.07
C GLN A 185 -10.26 -14.46 11.86
N SER A 186 -9.45 -13.69 11.14
CA SER A 186 -9.90 -13.02 9.92
C SER A 186 -10.14 -14.02 8.78
N ASP A 187 -9.34 -15.08 8.67
CA ASP A 187 -9.60 -16.17 7.72
C ASP A 187 -10.90 -16.91 8.04
N ASP A 188 -11.13 -17.24 9.31
CA ASP A 188 -12.35 -17.90 9.75
C ASP A 188 -13.57 -17.04 9.40
N LEU A 189 -13.49 -15.73 9.61
CA LEU A 189 -14.54 -14.78 9.25
C LEU A 189 -14.66 -14.58 7.74
N GLY A 190 -13.57 -14.62 7.02
CA GLY A 190 -13.55 -14.57 5.55
C GLY A 190 -14.33 -15.74 4.94
N VAL A 191 -14.07 -16.95 5.44
CA VAL A 191 -14.79 -18.17 5.04
C VAL A 191 -16.26 -18.09 5.46
N GLU A 192 -16.54 -17.69 6.69
CA GLU A 192 -17.90 -17.54 7.20
C GLU A 192 -18.72 -16.57 6.37
N TYR A 193 -18.21 -15.35 6.15
CA TYR A 193 -18.97 -14.30 5.49
C TYR A 193 -19.15 -14.58 4.00
N SER A 194 -18.10 -15.05 3.30
CA SER A 194 -18.21 -15.40 1.88
C SER A 194 -19.18 -16.56 1.65
N SER A 195 -19.16 -17.59 2.51
CA SER A 195 -20.11 -18.70 2.46
C SER A 195 -21.55 -18.24 2.72
N LYS A 196 -21.78 -17.35 3.72
CA LYS A 196 -23.11 -16.83 4.06
C LYS A 196 -23.75 -16.02 2.91
N ILE A 197 -22.97 -15.36 2.07
CA ILE A 197 -23.47 -14.67 0.87
C ILE A 197 -23.42 -15.55 -0.39
N GLY A 198 -23.19 -16.86 -0.22
CA GLY A 198 -23.37 -17.88 -1.24
C GLY A 198 -22.17 -18.20 -2.11
N TYR A 199 -20.97 -17.73 -1.77
CA TYR A 199 -19.74 -18.05 -2.52
C TYR A 199 -19.08 -19.36 -2.05
N ASP A 200 -18.32 -19.97 -2.96
CA ASP A 200 -17.40 -21.06 -2.61
C ASP A 200 -16.17 -20.50 -1.91
N ALA A 201 -16.16 -20.53 -0.58
CA ALA A 201 -15.06 -20.00 0.21
C ALA A 201 -13.72 -20.75 0.01
N GLN A 202 -13.74 -21.92 -0.63
CA GLN A 202 -12.52 -22.67 -0.96
C GLN A 202 -11.63 -21.91 -1.95
N GLU A 203 -12.20 -21.06 -2.80
CA GLU A 203 -11.45 -20.25 -3.76
C GLU A 203 -10.46 -19.27 -3.08
N MET A 204 -10.74 -18.83 -1.85
CA MET A 204 -9.81 -18.02 -1.07
C MET A 204 -8.45 -18.73 -0.84
N ALA A 205 -8.49 -20.05 -0.65
CA ALA A 205 -7.26 -20.84 -0.53
C ALA A 205 -6.47 -20.88 -1.85
N GLY A 206 -7.15 -20.89 -2.99
CA GLY A 206 -6.55 -20.78 -4.33
C GLY A 206 -5.80 -19.46 -4.49
N PHE A 207 -6.37 -18.36 -4.01
CA PHE A 207 -5.71 -17.06 -4.05
C PHE A 207 -4.43 -17.01 -3.19
N PHE A 208 -4.40 -17.66 -2.03
CA PHE A 208 -3.17 -17.77 -1.23
C PHE A 208 -2.02 -18.47 -1.97
N ASN A 209 -2.32 -19.49 -2.78
CA ASN A 209 -1.31 -20.10 -3.66
C ASN A 209 -0.77 -19.12 -4.71
N THR A 210 -1.63 -18.27 -5.26
CA THR A 210 -1.21 -17.20 -6.19
C THR A 210 -0.26 -16.22 -5.51
N LEU A 211 -0.56 -15.79 -4.28
CA LEU A 211 0.31 -14.92 -3.49
C LEU A 211 1.66 -15.55 -3.20
N GLU A 212 1.69 -16.82 -2.80
CA GLU A 212 2.92 -17.56 -2.50
C GLU A 212 3.81 -17.69 -3.74
N ARG A 213 3.23 -18.05 -4.89
CA ARG A 213 3.96 -18.14 -6.16
C ARG A 213 4.52 -16.79 -6.60
N LYS A 214 3.76 -15.71 -6.44
CA LYS A 214 4.23 -14.34 -6.74
C LYS A 214 5.42 -13.96 -5.86
N SER A 215 5.38 -14.30 -4.57
CA SER A 215 6.46 -14.08 -3.64
C SER A 215 7.73 -14.86 -4.00
N SER A 216 7.59 -16.12 -4.39
CA SER A 216 8.72 -17.01 -4.70
C SER A 216 9.35 -16.72 -6.07
N GLY A 217 8.58 -16.23 -7.03
CA GLY A 217 9.00 -16.07 -8.43
C GLY A 217 9.66 -14.72 -8.75
N SER A 218 9.56 -13.73 -7.88
CA SER A 218 10.01 -12.37 -8.20
C SER A 218 11.54 -12.16 -8.11
N GLY A 219 12.31 -13.13 -7.59
CA GLY A 219 13.76 -12.97 -7.40
C GLY A 219 14.15 -11.78 -6.51
N SER A 220 13.17 -10.98 -6.11
CA SER A 220 13.29 -9.90 -5.15
C SER A 220 13.03 -10.46 -3.74
N SER A 221 13.80 -10.05 -2.77
CA SER A 221 13.60 -10.36 -1.36
C SER A 221 12.35 -9.69 -0.76
N GLU A 222 11.56 -9.01 -1.59
CA GLU A 222 10.37 -8.28 -1.19
C GLU A 222 9.13 -9.18 -1.32
N LEU A 223 8.50 -9.46 -0.18
CA LEU A 223 7.19 -10.10 -0.13
C LEU A 223 6.15 -9.17 -0.77
N PRO A 224 5.13 -9.70 -1.47
CA PRO A 224 3.96 -8.90 -1.83
C PRO A 224 3.45 -8.17 -0.59
N ASP A 225 3.04 -6.90 -0.72
CA ASP A 225 2.66 -6.07 0.42
C ASP A 225 1.54 -6.72 1.25
N PHE A 226 0.62 -7.44 0.60
CA PHE A 226 -0.38 -8.24 1.29
C PHE A 226 0.25 -9.24 2.27
N LEU A 227 1.29 -9.98 1.87
CA LEU A 227 1.98 -10.95 2.74
C LEU A 227 2.84 -10.27 3.81
N SER A 228 3.23 -9.02 3.62
CA SER A 228 3.99 -8.26 4.61
C SER A 228 3.13 -7.82 5.79
N THR A 229 1.86 -7.50 5.55
CA THR A 229 0.85 -7.15 6.55
C THR A 229 0.09 -8.37 7.08
N HIS A 230 -0.12 -9.40 6.23
CA HIS A 230 -0.85 -10.65 6.48
C HIS A 230 0.07 -11.88 6.31
N PRO A 231 0.98 -12.14 7.25
CA PRO A 231 2.01 -13.17 7.09
C PRO A 231 1.49 -14.62 7.12
N ASN A 232 2.28 -15.52 6.56
CA ASN A 232 2.14 -16.98 6.65
C ASN A 232 1.01 -17.62 5.83
N PRO A 233 1.12 -17.62 4.46
CA PRO A 233 0.07 -18.18 3.59
C PRO A 233 -0.05 -19.71 3.59
N GLY A 234 1.03 -20.47 3.82
CA GLY A 234 1.04 -21.93 3.65
C GLY A 234 0.07 -22.68 4.57
N ASP A 235 0.14 -22.40 5.89
CA ASP A 235 -0.76 -23.03 6.88
C ASP A 235 -2.21 -22.52 6.73
N ARG A 236 -2.38 -21.28 6.25
CA ARG A 236 -3.69 -20.66 6.04
C ARG A 236 -4.47 -21.36 4.95
N ASN A 237 -3.82 -21.74 3.85
CA ASN A 237 -4.46 -22.46 2.76
C ASN A 237 -5.15 -23.75 3.26
N ILE A 238 -4.45 -24.57 4.05
CA ILE A 238 -5.02 -25.82 4.60
C ILE A 238 -6.19 -25.53 5.53
N ALA A 239 -6.04 -24.55 6.43
CA ALA A 239 -7.09 -24.18 7.38
C ALA A 239 -8.35 -23.67 6.69
N VAL A 240 -8.21 -22.78 5.71
CA VAL A 240 -9.31 -22.24 4.90
C VAL A 240 -10.02 -23.34 4.12
N ASN A 241 -9.31 -24.28 3.51
CA ASN A 241 -9.91 -25.41 2.81
C ASN A 241 -10.78 -26.25 3.74
N ASN A 242 -10.28 -26.63 4.92
CA ASN A 242 -11.02 -27.44 5.89
C ASN A 242 -12.28 -26.70 6.38
N LEU A 243 -12.13 -25.44 6.74
CA LEU A 243 -13.23 -24.62 7.24
C LEU A 243 -14.30 -24.36 6.16
N SER A 244 -13.89 -24.23 4.89
CA SER A 244 -14.82 -24.06 3.77
C SER A 244 -15.73 -25.26 3.61
N VAL A 245 -15.19 -26.49 3.78
CA VAL A 245 -15.99 -27.73 3.75
C VAL A 245 -17.02 -27.75 4.88
N GLU A 246 -16.63 -27.34 6.10
CA GLU A 246 -17.52 -27.27 7.24
C GLU A 246 -18.66 -26.26 7.04
N TRP A 247 -18.35 -25.05 6.55
CA TRP A 247 -19.34 -24.01 6.28
C TRP A 247 -20.27 -24.38 5.14
N LYS A 248 -19.75 -25.04 4.07
CA LYS A 248 -20.55 -25.56 2.97
C LYS A 248 -21.60 -26.57 3.46
N LYS A 249 -21.19 -27.48 4.36
CA LYS A 249 -22.08 -28.43 4.99
C LYS A 249 -23.09 -27.73 5.94
N LYS A 250 -22.64 -26.83 6.79
CA LYS A 250 -23.46 -26.10 7.77
C LYS A 250 -24.58 -25.29 7.12
N LEU A 251 -24.31 -24.68 5.97
CA LEU A 251 -25.26 -23.86 5.21
C LEU A 251 -26.02 -24.64 4.13
N ASN A 252 -25.77 -25.95 3.98
CA ASN A 252 -26.32 -26.79 2.89
C ASN A 252 -26.09 -26.16 1.50
N LEU A 253 -24.91 -25.59 1.26
CA LEU A 253 -24.56 -24.98 0.00
C LEU A 253 -24.26 -26.10 -1.06
N THR A 254 -25.27 -26.42 -1.88
CA THR A 254 -25.13 -27.44 -2.90
C THR A 254 -24.45 -26.97 -4.17
N ASN A 255 -24.54 -25.67 -4.46
CA ASN A 255 -23.97 -25.06 -5.65
C ASN A 255 -23.44 -23.64 -5.35
N PRO A 256 -22.35 -23.51 -4.59
CA PRO A 256 -21.79 -22.20 -4.24
C PRO A 256 -21.27 -21.48 -5.48
N GLN A 257 -21.38 -20.16 -5.47
CA GLN A 257 -20.99 -19.31 -6.58
C GLN A 257 -19.46 -19.18 -6.65
N VAL A 258 -18.91 -19.34 -7.84
CA VAL A 258 -17.51 -19.00 -8.15
C VAL A 258 -17.46 -17.78 -9.07
N ASN A 259 -18.34 -17.72 -10.06
CA ASN A 259 -18.55 -16.61 -10.99
C ASN A 259 -17.26 -16.16 -11.69
N ARG A 260 -16.45 -17.11 -12.19
CA ARG A 260 -15.15 -16.83 -12.83
C ARG A 260 -15.29 -15.92 -14.05
N ASP A 261 -16.09 -16.32 -15.03
CA ASP A 261 -16.20 -15.59 -16.30
C ASP A 261 -16.83 -14.21 -16.12
N SER A 262 -17.79 -14.08 -15.20
CA SER A 262 -18.38 -12.79 -14.82
C SER A 262 -17.32 -11.84 -14.27
N TYR A 263 -16.46 -12.33 -13.36
CA TYR A 263 -15.38 -11.54 -12.78
C TYR A 263 -14.35 -11.12 -13.82
N LEU A 264 -13.85 -12.06 -14.62
CA LEU A 264 -12.86 -11.78 -15.66
C LEU A 264 -13.33 -10.66 -16.61
N ARG A 265 -14.61 -10.70 -17.01
CA ARG A 265 -15.18 -9.64 -17.86
C ARG A 265 -15.25 -8.26 -17.16
N LYS A 266 -15.39 -8.24 -15.83
CA LYS A 266 -15.39 -6.99 -15.05
C LYS A 266 -14.03 -6.32 -15.00
N ILE A 267 -12.96 -7.11 -15.00
CA ILE A 267 -11.59 -6.59 -14.95
C ILE A 267 -10.96 -6.40 -16.34
N GLU A 268 -11.71 -6.63 -17.43
CA GLU A 268 -11.25 -6.33 -18.79
C GLU A 268 -10.88 -4.86 -18.92
N GLY A 269 -9.65 -4.58 -19.35
CA GLY A 269 -9.13 -3.23 -19.48
C GLY A 269 -8.52 -2.62 -18.22
N LEU A 270 -8.56 -3.33 -17.08
CA LEU A 270 -7.91 -2.89 -15.85
C LEU A 270 -6.42 -2.63 -16.10
N ILE A 271 -5.91 -1.48 -15.66
CA ILE A 271 -4.48 -1.15 -15.79
C ILE A 271 -3.65 -2.15 -14.97
N TYR A 272 -2.59 -2.66 -15.59
CA TYR A 272 -1.64 -3.59 -14.98
C TYR A 272 -0.24 -2.96 -14.86
N GLY A 273 0.42 -3.11 -13.71
CA GLY A 273 1.68 -2.44 -13.45
C GLY A 273 1.54 -0.92 -13.29
N GLU A 274 2.59 -0.15 -13.49
CA GLU A 274 2.56 1.31 -13.37
C GLU A 274 1.63 1.96 -14.40
N ASP A 275 0.87 2.99 -13.99
CA ASP A 275 0.13 3.83 -14.94
C ASP A 275 1.06 4.96 -15.44
N PRO A 276 1.39 5.00 -16.73
CA PRO A 276 2.26 6.05 -17.27
C PRO A 276 1.76 7.47 -17.02
N LYS A 277 0.47 7.68 -16.81
CA LYS A 277 -0.10 8.99 -16.46
C LYS A 277 0.40 9.52 -15.12
N GLN A 278 0.67 8.62 -14.18
CA GLN A 278 1.23 8.97 -12.87
C GLN A 278 2.76 9.01 -12.88
N GLY A 279 3.37 8.78 -14.02
CA GLY A 279 4.81 8.57 -14.16
C GLY A 279 5.20 7.10 -14.04
N TYR A 280 6.35 6.76 -14.62
CA TYR A 280 6.86 5.40 -14.64
C TYR A 280 8.39 5.37 -14.71
N LYS A 281 8.98 4.25 -14.28
CA LYS A 281 10.41 4.00 -14.32
C LYS A 281 10.76 3.08 -15.49
N GLU A 282 11.80 3.48 -16.26
CA GLU A 282 12.40 2.63 -17.29
C GLU A 282 13.90 2.90 -17.36
N ASN A 283 14.73 1.85 -17.31
CA ASN A 283 16.21 1.95 -17.37
C ASN A 283 16.79 2.95 -16.34
N ASN A 284 16.32 2.92 -15.09
CA ASN A 284 16.70 3.85 -14.01
C ASN A 284 16.46 5.33 -14.33
N VAL A 285 15.51 5.65 -15.19
CA VAL A 285 15.01 7.00 -15.42
C VAL A 285 13.52 7.02 -15.10
N PHE A 286 13.11 8.02 -14.34
CA PHE A 286 11.70 8.34 -14.12
C PHE A 286 11.21 9.25 -15.24
N TYR A 287 10.09 8.91 -15.83
CA TYR A 287 9.39 9.69 -16.86
C TYR A 287 8.00 10.04 -16.39
N HIS A 288 7.61 11.29 -16.52
CA HIS A 288 6.25 11.73 -16.27
C HIS A 288 5.63 12.35 -17.53
N PRO A 289 4.89 11.58 -18.33
CA PRO A 289 4.33 12.05 -19.61
C PRO A 289 3.41 13.26 -19.48
N GLU A 290 2.51 13.30 -18.51
CA GLU A 290 1.56 14.40 -18.36
C GLU A 290 2.23 15.69 -17.88
N LEU A 291 3.13 15.60 -16.90
CA LEU A 291 3.85 16.77 -16.39
C LEU A 291 5.10 17.09 -17.21
N LYS A 292 5.45 16.24 -18.19
CA LYS A 292 6.50 16.44 -19.20
C LYS A 292 7.90 16.66 -18.61
N PHE A 293 8.26 15.88 -17.61
CA PHE A 293 9.62 15.89 -17.06
C PHE A 293 10.19 14.47 -16.92
N GLN A 294 11.50 14.41 -16.74
CA GLN A 294 12.24 13.19 -16.47
C GLN A 294 13.47 13.48 -15.60
N PHE A 295 13.90 12.48 -14.82
CA PHE A 295 15.13 12.52 -14.05
C PHE A 295 15.69 11.10 -13.80
N PRO A 296 17.01 10.93 -13.61
CA PRO A 296 17.58 9.63 -13.28
C PRO A 296 17.30 9.24 -11.84
N ILE A 297 16.96 7.97 -11.62
CA ILE A 297 16.89 7.32 -10.31
C ILE A 297 18.26 6.67 -10.07
N PRO A 298 18.90 6.83 -8.89
CA PRO A 298 20.15 6.16 -8.60
C PRO A 298 20.02 4.63 -8.72
N ALA A 299 21.01 4.00 -9.36
CA ALA A 299 21.00 2.55 -9.52
C ALA A 299 20.98 1.83 -8.18
N ASN A 300 20.23 0.75 -8.08
CA ASN A 300 20.05 -0.08 -6.88
C ASN A 300 19.37 0.63 -5.68
N TRP A 301 18.77 1.80 -5.90
CA TRP A 301 17.90 2.42 -4.91
C TRP A 301 16.47 1.87 -5.04
N ASN A 302 15.83 1.69 -3.91
CA ASN A 302 14.39 1.47 -3.83
C ASN A 302 13.67 2.72 -4.34
N TYR A 303 12.53 2.52 -4.97
CA TYR A 303 11.75 3.58 -5.60
C TYR A 303 10.27 3.33 -5.33
N GLU A 304 9.57 4.39 -4.97
CA GLU A 304 8.14 4.42 -4.80
C GLU A 304 7.57 5.67 -5.49
N ASN A 305 6.56 5.47 -6.31
CA ASN A 305 5.84 6.55 -6.98
C ASN A 305 4.41 6.62 -6.46
N THR A 306 4.01 7.79 -6.00
CA THR A 306 2.65 8.10 -5.54
C THR A 306 2.12 9.31 -6.28
N PRO A 307 0.79 9.58 -6.29
CA PRO A 307 0.23 10.78 -6.93
C PRO A 307 0.83 12.11 -6.43
N GLN A 308 1.40 12.13 -5.23
CA GLN A 308 1.93 13.35 -4.62
C GLN A 308 3.43 13.47 -4.72
N ARG A 309 4.17 12.36 -4.83
CA ARG A 309 5.64 12.39 -4.76
C ARG A 309 6.29 11.11 -5.26
N VAL A 310 7.58 11.24 -5.55
CA VAL A 310 8.47 10.12 -5.82
C VAL A 310 9.47 10.01 -4.68
N ASN A 311 9.53 8.87 -4.02
CA ASN A 311 10.50 8.55 -2.96
C ASN A 311 11.57 7.61 -3.52
N MET A 312 12.81 7.82 -3.09
CA MET A 312 13.97 7.00 -3.45
C MET A 312 14.86 6.81 -2.23
N ALA A 313 15.28 5.59 -1.93
CA ALA A 313 16.16 5.29 -0.81
C ALA A 313 17.15 4.18 -1.15
N PRO A 314 18.40 4.24 -0.69
CA PRO A 314 19.33 3.13 -0.83
C PRO A 314 18.90 1.96 0.05
N LYS A 315 19.32 0.75 -0.31
CA LYS A 315 18.95 -0.49 0.41
C LYS A 315 19.39 -0.50 1.88
N ASP A 316 20.42 0.26 2.23
CA ASP A 316 20.92 0.36 3.60
C ASP A 316 20.14 1.36 4.48
N GLY A 317 19.16 2.08 3.91
CA GLY A 317 18.28 3.00 4.63
C GLY A 317 18.97 4.23 5.24
N LYS A 318 20.21 4.55 4.86
CA LYS A 318 21.00 5.66 5.44
C LYS A 318 20.76 7.02 4.79
N ALA A 319 20.05 7.04 3.67
CA ALA A 319 19.67 8.23 2.96
C ALA A 319 18.23 8.15 2.45
N LEU A 320 17.68 9.31 2.15
CA LEU A 320 16.37 9.45 1.51
C LEU A 320 16.48 10.53 0.43
N MET A 321 15.86 10.34 -0.71
CA MET A 321 15.61 11.39 -1.67
C MET A 321 14.14 11.39 -2.04
N MET A 322 13.52 12.58 -2.07
CA MET A 322 12.14 12.72 -2.48
C MET A 322 11.98 13.83 -3.51
N MET A 323 11.01 13.69 -4.39
CA MET A 323 10.58 14.71 -5.32
C MET A 323 9.07 14.94 -5.17
N THR A 324 8.65 16.20 -5.07
CA THR A 324 7.25 16.62 -4.93
C THR A 324 7.05 18.02 -5.50
N LEU A 325 5.81 18.50 -5.52
CA LEU A 325 5.50 19.90 -5.82
C LEU A 325 5.81 20.77 -4.60
N ALA A 326 6.50 21.90 -4.84
CA ALA A 326 6.76 22.90 -3.81
C ALA A 326 5.59 23.90 -3.70
N GLN A 327 5.37 24.39 -2.49
CA GLN A 327 4.41 25.47 -2.23
C GLN A 327 5.08 26.83 -2.44
N GLY A 328 4.47 27.71 -3.21
CA GLY A 328 4.95 29.08 -3.46
C GLY A 328 4.69 29.50 -4.90
N SER A 329 4.55 30.81 -5.13
CA SER A 329 4.34 31.41 -6.44
C SER A 329 5.65 31.75 -7.17
N SER A 330 6.78 31.70 -6.46
CA SER A 330 8.13 31.93 -6.98
C SER A 330 9.15 31.00 -6.34
N LEU A 331 10.29 30.80 -7.01
CA LEU A 331 11.39 30.00 -6.47
C LEU A 331 11.84 30.47 -5.08
N GLN A 332 11.88 31.79 -4.85
CA GLN A 332 12.29 32.34 -3.56
C GLN A 332 11.25 32.07 -2.46
N GLU A 333 9.97 32.21 -2.78
CA GLU A 333 8.89 31.88 -1.84
C GLU A 333 8.89 30.40 -1.50
N ALA A 334 9.03 29.53 -2.50
CA ALA A 334 9.14 28.10 -2.31
C ALA A 334 10.36 27.72 -1.45
N ALA A 335 11.52 28.38 -1.66
CA ALA A 335 12.70 28.15 -0.86
C ALA A 335 12.47 28.53 0.62
N ASN A 336 11.86 29.70 0.86
CA ASN A 336 11.52 30.14 2.21
C ASN A 336 10.53 29.18 2.89
N SER A 337 9.53 28.71 2.17
CA SER A 337 8.53 27.75 2.66
C SER A 337 9.20 26.42 3.08
N VAL A 338 10.04 25.85 2.24
CA VAL A 338 10.76 24.59 2.52
C VAL A 338 11.67 24.75 3.76
N VAL A 339 12.39 25.87 3.86
CA VAL A 339 13.26 26.16 5.01
C VAL A 339 12.47 26.24 6.31
N GLN A 340 11.32 26.91 6.30
CA GLN A 340 10.48 27.08 7.49
C GLN A 340 9.79 25.76 7.89
N GLN A 341 9.15 25.07 6.93
CA GLN A 341 8.41 23.84 7.20
C GLN A 341 9.29 22.72 7.75
N ASN A 342 10.54 22.63 7.28
CA ASN A 342 11.48 21.58 7.68
C ASN A 342 12.47 22.04 8.75
N ASN A 343 12.29 23.23 9.34
CA ASN A 343 13.16 23.78 10.39
C ASN A 343 14.65 23.73 10.00
N LEU A 344 14.98 24.23 8.81
CA LEU A 344 16.33 24.15 8.26
C LEU A 344 17.19 25.34 8.63
N GLN A 345 18.48 25.09 8.75
CA GLN A 345 19.57 26.12 8.78
C GLN A 345 20.29 26.03 7.44
N VAL A 346 20.08 27.03 6.59
CA VAL A 346 20.74 27.10 5.28
C VAL A 346 22.23 27.41 5.49
N LEU A 347 23.07 26.56 4.90
CA LEU A 347 24.53 26.72 4.87
C LEU A 347 24.96 27.37 3.57
N GLU A 348 24.40 26.93 2.46
CA GLU A 348 24.70 27.43 1.12
C GLU A 348 23.39 27.56 0.33
N SER A 349 23.29 28.62 -0.48
CA SER A 349 22.19 28.86 -1.39
C SER A 349 22.64 29.57 -2.64
N SER A 350 22.24 29.11 -3.81
CA SER A 350 22.58 29.72 -5.09
C SER A 350 21.47 29.56 -6.11
N GLN A 351 21.32 30.55 -6.99
CA GLN A 351 20.54 30.40 -8.21
C GLN A 351 21.37 29.62 -9.24
N VAL A 352 20.77 28.61 -9.83
CA VAL A 352 21.42 27.71 -10.81
C VAL A 352 20.52 27.50 -12.01
N ASN A 353 21.11 27.05 -13.10
CA ASN A 353 20.38 26.59 -14.27
C ASN A 353 20.48 25.06 -14.35
N VAL A 354 19.33 24.38 -14.43
CA VAL A 354 19.25 22.92 -14.55
C VAL A 354 18.65 22.60 -15.93
N ASN A 355 19.52 22.27 -16.89
CA ASN A 355 19.12 21.91 -18.26
C ASN A 355 18.15 22.92 -18.92
N GLY A 356 18.42 24.22 -18.76
CA GLY A 356 17.60 25.31 -19.30
C GLY A 356 16.50 25.79 -18.35
N LEU A 357 16.34 25.18 -17.17
CA LEU A 357 15.31 25.53 -16.18
C LEU A 357 15.94 26.37 -15.05
N ASN A 358 15.24 27.42 -14.63
CA ASN A 358 15.66 28.21 -13.47
C ASN A 358 15.47 27.41 -12.18
N ALA A 359 16.45 27.46 -11.30
CA ALA A 359 16.40 26.71 -10.06
C ALA A 359 17.12 27.44 -8.91
N ILE A 360 16.80 27.06 -7.68
CA ILE A 360 17.56 27.37 -6.47
C ILE A 360 18.12 26.07 -5.91
N ALA A 361 19.44 26.02 -5.70
CA ALA A 361 20.13 24.93 -5.03
C ALA A 361 20.54 25.36 -3.62
N MET A 362 20.30 24.50 -2.62
CA MET A 362 20.64 24.75 -1.22
C MET A 362 21.28 23.52 -0.59
N ILE A 363 22.19 23.79 0.37
CA ILE A 363 22.63 22.81 1.37
C ILE A 363 22.19 23.37 2.72
N ALA A 364 21.55 22.55 3.53
CA ALA A 364 21.03 22.95 4.82
C ALA A 364 21.10 21.82 5.84
N ASP A 365 21.27 22.19 7.10
CA ASP A 365 21.21 21.28 8.24
C ASP A 365 19.85 21.41 8.94
N VAL A 366 19.32 20.30 9.43
CA VAL A 366 18.12 20.30 10.26
C VAL A 366 18.46 20.79 11.64
N LYS A 367 17.74 21.82 12.11
CA LYS A 367 17.93 22.35 13.47
C LYS A 367 17.42 21.33 14.49
N PRO A 368 18.16 21.10 15.61
CA PRO A 368 17.71 20.27 16.70
C PRO A 368 16.39 20.77 17.29
N GLN A 369 15.42 19.88 17.53
CA GLN A 369 14.21 20.24 18.27
C GLN A 369 14.51 20.37 19.77
N GLN A 370 14.13 21.49 20.37
CA GLN A 370 14.44 21.82 21.79
C GLN A 370 13.85 20.81 22.82
N GLN A 371 12.87 19.97 22.45
CA GLN A 371 12.26 19.03 23.37
C GLN A 371 13.02 17.69 23.54
N GLN A 372 14.05 17.41 22.75
CA GLN A 372 14.84 16.17 22.85
C GLN A 372 16.07 16.28 23.77
N GLN A 373 16.29 17.40 24.42
CA GLN A 373 17.43 17.56 25.34
C GLN A 373 17.37 16.78 26.65
N GLN A 374 16.25 16.10 26.95
CA GLN A 374 16.10 15.29 28.18
C GLN A 374 16.32 13.77 28.02
N GLN A 375 16.48 13.27 26.81
CA GLN A 375 16.90 11.89 26.58
C GLN A 375 18.25 11.88 25.86
N GLN A 376 19.29 11.44 26.55
CA GLN A 376 20.69 11.29 26.09
C GLN A 376 20.83 10.21 24.97
N GLN A 377 20.00 10.18 23.94
CA GLN A 377 20.35 9.53 22.69
C GLN A 377 20.91 10.61 21.77
N GLN A 378 22.19 10.51 21.42
CA GLN A 378 22.84 11.33 20.39
C GLN A 378 22.04 11.23 19.09
N SER A 379 21.11 12.15 18.88
CA SER A 379 20.37 12.24 17.62
C SER A 379 21.37 12.68 16.55
N ALA A 380 21.57 11.84 15.53
CA ALA A 380 22.43 12.16 14.42
C ALA A 380 21.89 13.41 13.71
N SER A 381 22.72 14.45 13.60
CA SER A 381 22.36 15.64 12.82
C SER A 381 22.18 15.28 11.36
N VAL A 382 21.12 15.79 10.72
CA VAL A 382 20.79 15.51 9.32
C VAL A 382 21.18 16.68 8.44
N ARG A 383 21.84 16.38 7.33
CA ARG A 383 22.16 17.34 6.26
C ARG A 383 21.35 17.06 5.03
N THR A 384 20.88 18.12 4.38
CA THR A 384 20.06 18.06 3.18
C THR A 384 20.70 18.76 1.99
N MET A 385 20.50 18.22 0.79
CA MET A 385 20.69 18.89 -0.49
C MET A 385 19.31 19.11 -1.10
N ILE A 386 19.03 20.32 -1.55
CA ILE A 386 17.71 20.75 -2.00
C ILE A 386 17.85 21.45 -3.34
N TYR A 387 17.04 21.05 -4.31
CA TYR A 387 16.82 21.77 -5.55
C TYR A 387 15.36 22.12 -5.70
N LEU A 388 15.08 23.39 -5.93
CA LEU A 388 13.78 23.89 -6.34
C LEU A 388 13.88 24.28 -7.80
N ILE A 389 13.16 23.57 -8.67
CA ILE A 389 13.28 23.69 -10.11
C ILE A 389 11.96 24.16 -10.69
N GLN A 390 11.98 25.30 -11.38
CA GLN A 390 10.78 25.81 -12.08
C GLN A 390 10.66 25.13 -13.43
N HIS A 391 9.54 24.42 -13.63
CA HIS A 391 9.20 23.79 -14.89
C HIS A 391 7.74 24.07 -15.24
N ASN A 392 7.51 24.77 -16.34
CA ASN A 392 6.21 25.32 -16.70
C ASN A 392 5.66 26.23 -15.56
N THR A 393 4.42 26.00 -15.13
CA THR A 393 3.79 26.73 -14.01
C THR A 393 4.12 26.17 -12.64
N ASN A 394 4.81 25.04 -12.58
CA ASN A 394 5.08 24.32 -11.33
C ASN A 394 6.50 24.55 -10.84
N ILE A 395 6.67 24.48 -9.53
CA ILE A 395 8.00 24.42 -8.88
C ILE A 395 8.10 23.03 -8.25
N TYR A 396 9.14 22.30 -8.66
CA TYR A 396 9.42 20.96 -8.14
C TYR A 396 10.52 21.04 -7.07
N LEU A 397 10.24 20.47 -5.93
CA LEU A 397 11.22 20.24 -4.86
C LEU A 397 11.83 18.86 -5.06
N ILE A 398 13.16 18.78 -5.17
CA ILE A 398 13.92 17.56 -5.01
C ILE A 398 14.79 17.74 -3.77
N LEU A 399 14.59 16.89 -2.75
CA LEU A 399 15.29 16.94 -1.48
C LEU A 399 16.00 15.60 -1.27
N GLY A 400 17.31 15.64 -1.06
CA GLY A 400 18.10 14.49 -0.61
C GLY A 400 18.60 14.74 0.82
N ALA A 401 18.48 13.74 1.69
CA ALA A 401 18.85 13.84 3.10
C ALA A 401 19.59 12.59 3.58
N SER A 402 20.57 12.79 4.46
CA SER A 402 21.27 11.72 5.19
C SER A 402 21.82 12.24 6.50
N SER A 403 22.39 11.36 7.35
CA SER A 403 23.18 11.83 8.48
C SER A 403 24.35 12.70 7.99
N MET A 404 24.78 13.68 8.80
CA MET A 404 25.96 14.52 8.45
C MET A 404 27.20 13.68 8.16
N ASN A 405 27.37 12.55 8.86
CA ASN A 405 28.53 11.67 8.70
C ASN A 405 28.49 10.91 7.35
N ASP A 406 27.30 10.60 6.86
CA ASP A 406 27.10 9.86 5.61
C ASP A 406 26.87 10.78 4.40
N PHE A 407 26.68 12.09 4.61
CA PHE A 407 26.28 13.02 3.55
C PHE A 407 27.22 13.00 2.34
N ASN A 408 28.52 12.95 2.57
CA ASN A 408 29.49 12.91 1.49
C ASN A 408 29.39 11.64 0.63
N ASN A 409 28.94 10.53 1.24
CA ASN A 409 28.75 9.26 0.52
C ASN A 409 27.53 9.31 -0.42
N TYR A 410 26.48 10.07 -0.03
CA TYR A 410 25.21 10.11 -0.78
C TYR A 410 25.04 11.38 -1.63
N SER A 411 25.72 12.47 -1.31
CA SER A 411 25.57 13.76 -2.00
C SER A 411 25.77 13.68 -3.51
N GLN A 412 26.65 12.80 -4.00
CA GLN A 412 26.86 12.57 -5.43
C GLN A 412 25.59 12.02 -6.12
N TYR A 413 24.85 11.10 -5.47
CA TYR A 413 23.61 10.53 -5.98
C TYR A 413 22.51 11.60 -6.01
N PHE A 414 22.39 12.40 -4.95
CA PHE A 414 21.46 13.53 -4.91
C PHE A 414 21.76 14.50 -6.06
N SER A 415 23.01 14.95 -6.16
CA SER A 415 23.44 15.87 -7.20
C SER A 415 23.20 15.33 -8.61
N GLN A 416 23.47 14.04 -8.85
CA GLN A 416 23.27 13.42 -10.15
C GLN A 416 21.78 13.44 -10.54
N THR A 417 20.86 13.10 -9.65
CA THR A 417 19.43 13.17 -9.90
C THR A 417 18.97 14.58 -10.16
N MET A 418 19.32 15.52 -9.26
CA MET A 418 18.85 16.91 -9.27
C MET A 418 19.35 17.68 -10.51
N LYS A 419 20.64 17.56 -10.85
CA LYS A 419 21.25 18.24 -12.01
C LYS A 419 20.82 17.69 -13.35
N ASN A 420 20.29 16.47 -13.38
CA ASN A 420 19.80 15.83 -14.59
C ASN A 420 18.26 15.83 -14.72
N PHE A 421 17.57 16.56 -13.86
CA PHE A 421 16.15 16.88 -14.09
C PHE A 421 16.01 17.69 -15.38
N ARG A 422 15.07 17.32 -16.24
CA ARG A 422 14.89 18.01 -17.54
C ARG A 422 13.48 17.80 -18.08
N THR A 423 13.10 18.63 -19.03
CA THR A 423 11.87 18.46 -19.80
C THR A 423 11.90 17.15 -20.59
N LEU A 424 10.81 16.40 -20.55
CA LEU A 424 10.59 15.21 -21.37
C LEU A 424 10.08 15.64 -22.74
N THR A 425 10.83 15.31 -23.78
CA THR A 425 10.49 15.65 -25.17
C THR A 425 10.41 14.44 -26.10
N ASP A 426 10.84 13.26 -25.63
CA ASP A 426 10.80 12.02 -26.41
C ASP A 426 9.34 11.58 -26.64
N PRO A 427 8.86 11.54 -27.93
CA PRO A 427 7.49 11.16 -28.22
C PRO A 427 7.12 9.73 -27.80
N GLN A 428 8.09 8.80 -27.81
CA GLN A 428 7.84 7.42 -27.39
C GLN A 428 7.56 7.34 -25.89
N LYS A 429 8.25 8.16 -25.09
CA LYS A 429 8.05 8.22 -23.65
C LYS A 429 6.79 9.01 -23.29
N LEU A 430 6.49 10.08 -24.03
CA LEU A 430 5.29 10.90 -23.84
C LEU A 430 3.99 10.14 -24.17
N ASN A 431 4.02 9.25 -25.16
CA ASN A 431 2.86 8.53 -25.65
C ASN A 431 2.82 7.06 -25.17
N LYS A 432 3.55 6.72 -24.10
CA LYS A 432 3.53 5.37 -23.55
C LYS A 432 2.11 5.02 -23.05
N LEU A 433 1.57 3.93 -23.59
CA LEU A 433 0.27 3.40 -23.17
C LEU A 433 0.44 2.52 -21.94
N PRO A 434 -0.55 2.51 -21.00
CA PRO A 434 -0.55 1.57 -19.90
C PRO A 434 -0.75 0.14 -20.39
N GLU A 435 -0.08 -0.80 -19.75
CA GLU A 435 -0.43 -2.20 -19.91
C GLU A 435 -1.78 -2.48 -19.23
N ARG A 436 -2.58 -3.37 -19.85
CA ARG A 436 -3.93 -3.67 -19.35
C ARG A 436 -4.20 -5.17 -19.34
N VAL A 437 -4.99 -5.59 -18.37
CA VAL A 437 -5.57 -6.93 -18.39
C VAL A 437 -6.51 -7.06 -19.60
N ARG A 438 -6.25 -8.07 -20.44
CA ARG A 438 -7.10 -8.41 -21.58
C ARG A 438 -7.60 -9.84 -21.43
N ILE A 439 -8.88 -10.04 -21.63
CA ILE A 439 -9.51 -11.34 -21.52
C ILE A 439 -9.60 -11.97 -22.90
N LYS A 440 -8.91 -13.09 -23.09
CA LYS A 440 -8.88 -13.84 -24.35
C LYS A 440 -9.64 -15.15 -24.19
N THR A 441 -10.36 -15.52 -25.24
CA THR A 441 -11.02 -16.83 -25.32
C THR A 441 -10.05 -17.86 -25.91
N VAL A 442 -9.85 -18.97 -25.23
CA VAL A 442 -9.05 -20.10 -25.73
C VAL A 442 -9.72 -20.67 -26.97
N ARG A 443 -9.02 -20.69 -28.10
CA ARG A 443 -9.55 -21.14 -29.39
C ARG A 443 -9.43 -22.65 -29.59
N GLN A 444 -8.39 -23.25 -29.05
CA GLN A 444 -8.11 -24.68 -29.14
C GLN A 444 -7.73 -25.22 -27.77
N PRO A 445 -8.19 -26.44 -27.42
CA PRO A 445 -7.83 -27.07 -26.16
C PRO A 445 -6.33 -27.39 -26.15
N GLY A 446 -5.68 -27.24 -24.98
CA GLY A 446 -4.25 -27.48 -24.83
C GLY A 446 -3.77 -27.16 -23.43
N THR A 447 -2.50 -26.79 -23.29
CA THR A 447 -1.97 -26.25 -22.04
C THR A 447 -2.12 -24.72 -21.96
N LEU A 448 -2.07 -24.15 -20.76
CA LEU A 448 -2.06 -22.69 -20.60
C LEU A 448 -0.91 -22.07 -21.38
N GLN A 449 0.29 -22.68 -21.35
CA GLN A 449 1.43 -22.21 -22.14
C GLN A 449 1.10 -22.09 -23.63
N GLN A 450 0.49 -23.13 -24.23
CA GLN A 450 0.08 -23.10 -25.63
C GLN A 450 -0.94 -22.00 -25.91
N ALA A 451 -1.90 -21.80 -25.03
CA ALA A 451 -2.90 -20.74 -25.15
C ALA A 451 -2.27 -19.33 -25.03
N LEU A 452 -1.32 -19.13 -24.12
CA LEU A 452 -0.60 -17.85 -23.96
C LEU A 452 0.28 -17.55 -25.18
N VAL A 453 1.04 -18.52 -25.68
CA VAL A 453 1.88 -18.36 -26.87
C VAL A 453 1.02 -18.06 -28.12
N SER A 454 -0.15 -18.73 -28.27
CA SER A 454 -1.08 -18.44 -29.38
C SER A 454 -1.66 -17.02 -29.31
N ASN A 455 -1.68 -16.39 -28.14
CA ASN A 455 -2.05 -15.00 -27.93
C ASN A 455 -0.81 -14.05 -27.91
N LYS A 456 0.33 -14.48 -28.46
CA LYS A 456 1.55 -13.69 -28.64
C LYS A 456 2.23 -13.21 -27.31
N VAL A 457 1.96 -13.90 -26.21
CA VAL A 457 2.68 -13.63 -24.96
C VAL A 457 4.14 -14.03 -25.14
N LEU A 458 5.05 -13.12 -24.75
CA LEU A 458 6.50 -13.35 -24.85
C LEU A 458 6.94 -14.46 -23.86
N ASN A 459 7.95 -15.25 -24.26
CA ASN A 459 8.42 -16.38 -23.45
C ASN A 459 8.89 -15.98 -22.05
N ASN A 460 9.50 -14.82 -21.90
CA ASN A 460 9.96 -14.30 -20.61
C ASN A 460 8.83 -13.81 -19.68
N ARG A 461 7.59 -13.74 -20.18
CA ARG A 461 6.40 -13.35 -19.42
C ARG A 461 5.43 -14.52 -19.17
N LEU A 462 5.72 -15.70 -19.65
CA LEU A 462 4.80 -16.85 -19.53
C LEU A 462 4.51 -17.20 -18.07
N GLU A 463 5.53 -17.24 -17.21
CA GLU A 463 5.32 -17.54 -15.78
C GLU A 463 4.56 -16.42 -15.06
N GLU A 464 4.82 -15.16 -15.39
CA GLU A 464 4.02 -14.02 -14.90
C GLU A 464 2.54 -14.19 -15.26
N MET A 465 2.24 -14.57 -16.51
CA MET A 465 0.86 -14.79 -16.95
C MET A 465 0.25 -16.03 -16.30
N ALA A 466 1.02 -17.08 -16.05
CA ALA A 466 0.55 -18.25 -15.34
C ALA A 466 0.12 -17.92 -13.91
N ILE A 467 0.94 -17.15 -13.18
CA ILE A 467 0.62 -16.64 -11.85
C ILE A 467 -0.64 -15.76 -11.89
N LEU A 468 -0.72 -14.84 -12.85
CA LEU A 468 -1.87 -13.95 -13.02
C LEU A 468 -3.17 -14.72 -13.24
N ASN A 469 -3.12 -15.86 -13.95
CA ASN A 469 -4.27 -16.75 -14.19
C ASN A 469 -4.53 -17.74 -13.03
N GLY A 470 -3.71 -17.75 -11.97
CA GLY A 470 -3.81 -18.72 -10.88
C GLY A 470 -3.55 -20.16 -11.32
N MET A 471 -2.82 -20.38 -12.41
CA MET A 471 -2.61 -21.66 -13.06
C MET A 471 -1.13 -21.97 -13.28
N ASN A 472 -0.78 -23.23 -13.50
CA ASN A 472 0.54 -23.61 -13.99
C ASN A 472 0.57 -23.61 -15.52
N LEU A 473 1.73 -23.42 -16.11
CA LEU A 473 1.90 -23.44 -17.57
C LEU A 473 1.46 -24.77 -18.21
N THR A 474 1.54 -25.86 -17.45
CA THR A 474 1.15 -27.22 -17.86
C THR A 474 -0.34 -27.54 -17.69
N ASP A 475 -1.09 -26.69 -16.96
CA ASP A 475 -2.51 -26.94 -16.71
C ASP A 475 -3.31 -26.89 -18.00
N ARG A 476 -4.31 -27.76 -18.08
CA ARG A 476 -5.18 -27.89 -19.25
C ARG A 476 -6.21 -26.76 -19.29
N VAL A 477 -6.35 -26.17 -20.46
CA VAL A 477 -7.41 -25.21 -20.79
C VAL A 477 -8.26 -25.77 -21.93
N THR A 478 -9.57 -25.58 -21.82
CA THR A 478 -10.54 -26.07 -22.83
C THR A 478 -10.90 -24.97 -23.83
N GLN A 479 -11.38 -25.34 -24.99
CA GLN A 479 -11.93 -24.37 -25.95
C GLN A 479 -13.09 -23.60 -25.28
N GLY A 480 -13.11 -22.28 -25.46
CA GLY A 480 -14.11 -21.39 -24.87
C GLY A 480 -13.74 -20.85 -23.49
N SER A 481 -12.75 -21.43 -22.80
CA SER A 481 -12.25 -20.89 -21.52
C SER A 481 -11.70 -19.48 -21.70
N LEU A 482 -11.88 -18.63 -20.67
CA LEU A 482 -11.30 -17.29 -20.62
C LEU A 482 -9.95 -17.33 -19.92
N ILE A 483 -8.97 -16.62 -20.45
CA ILE A 483 -7.66 -16.41 -19.84
C ILE A 483 -7.30 -14.93 -19.82
N LYS A 484 -6.49 -14.52 -18.83
CA LYS A 484 -5.92 -13.18 -18.74
C LYS A 484 -4.60 -13.13 -19.52
N VAL A 485 -4.42 -12.09 -20.32
CA VAL A 485 -3.13 -11.69 -20.90
C VAL A 485 -2.92 -10.19 -20.63
N ILE A 486 -1.68 -9.71 -20.77
CA ILE A 486 -1.35 -8.31 -20.62
C ILE A 486 -0.95 -7.73 -21.97
N GLU A 487 -1.66 -6.70 -22.39
CA GLU A 487 -1.43 -5.96 -23.63
C GLU A 487 -1.60 -4.45 -23.36
N PRO A 488 -1.00 -3.57 -24.15
CA PRO A 488 -1.25 -2.12 -24.10
C PRO A 488 -2.72 -1.73 -24.30
#